data_4394a6a45c7cf0043f6f5d96c2b57a01
#
_entry.id   4394a6a45c7cf0043f6f5d96c2b57a01
#
_cell.length_a   1.000
_cell.length_b   1.000
_cell.length_c   1.000
_cell.angle_alpha   90.00
_cell.angle_beta   90.00
_cell.angle_gamma   90.00
#
_symmetry.space_group_name_H-M   'P 1'
#
loop_
_entity.id
_entity.type
_entity.pdbx_description
1 polymer ?
#
loop_
_entity_poly.entity_id
_entity_poly.type
_entity_poly.pdbx_seq_one_letter_code
_entity_poly.pdbx_strand_id
1 'polypeptide(L)'
;MASSKPSIPKGTRDFNPEQMVRRNYIFDTIRSVFSIYGYQPIETPAMENLSTLLGKYGEEGDKLLFKILNSGDFLERVDPSTARPGNSNAVSLAICEKGLRYDLTVPFARFVVQYQNDIVFPFKRYQIQPVWRADRPQKGRYREFYQCDVDVIGSTSLLNELELVLIINEVFQRLGVRVVVKLNNRKILSGIAEVIGEAERLTDITVAIDKIDKIGIDGVNSELRERGVSEVAIEKLQPVILLKGNNTEKFGLLKNTLAPSEVGMRGIGEMEELLELIRQSGELLSEVELDLSLARGLNYYTGTIFEVKAADVEIGSICGGGRYDDLAGIFGMKNLSGVGVSFGADRIFDVMLQLNLFPDSLLSSTQVMFTNFGKSEAAYCLKALRQLRKQGVSAEIYPDPAKMKKQLDYANRRRIKLVVIAGESEMQQNQLSVKNMETGEQATISAEDVVSYIKENI
;
A
#
# COMPACT_ATOMS: atom_id res chain seq x y z
N MET A 1 19.11 -15.87 35.26
CA MET A 1 18.29 -15.96 34.03
C MET A 1 19.20 -15.57 32.88
N ALA A 2 19.37 -16.43 31.87
CA ALA A 2 20.12 -16.07 30.68
C ALA A 2 19.36 -14.95 29.98
N SER A 3 20.02 -13.81 29.71
CA SER A 3 19.40 -12.71 28.97
C SER A 3 19.08 -13.19 27.55
N SER A 4 17.81 -13.40 27.23
CA SER A 4 17.43 -13.65 25.86
C SER A 4 17.78 -12.43 25.02
N LYS A 5 18.46 -12.62 23.89
CA LYS A 5 18.69 -11.52 22.94
C LYS A 5 17.32 -10.96 22.51
N PRO A 6 17.16 -9.63 22.49
CA PRO A 6 15.94 -9.03 22.00
C PRO A 6 15.65 -9.47 20.56
N SER A 7 14.39 -9.76 20.26
CA SER A 7 13.94 -10.15 18.93
C SER A 7 12.53 -9.60 18.64
N ILE A 8 12.20 -9.46 17.37
CA ILE A 8 10.86 -9.06 16.92
C ILE A 8 10.07 -10.27 16.45
N PRO A 9 8.73 -10.21 16.42
CA PRO A 9 7.89 -11.28 15.90
C PRO A 9 8.22 -11.59 14.43
N LYS A 10 8.21 -12.86 14.05
CA LYS A 10 8.51 -13.29 12.70
C LYS A 10 7.51 -12.69 11.69
N GLY A 11 8.03 -12.02 10.67
CA GLY A 11 7.23 -11.38 9.61
C GLY A 11 6.86 -9.92 9.89
N THR A 12 7.35 -9.35 11.00
CA THR A 12 7.36 -7.91 11.26
C THR A 12 8.74 -7.32 11.03
N ARG A 13 8.86 -5.98 11.01
CA ARG A 13 10.12 -5.28 10.74
C ARG A 13 10.25 -4.04 11.60
N ASP A 14 11.48 -3.77 12.07
CA ASP A 14 11.88 -2.44 12.50
C ASP A 14 12.38 -1.65 11.28
N PHE A 15 12.18 -0.36 11.31
CA PHE A 15 12.68 0.56 10.29
C PHE A 15 13.59 1.59 10.94
N ASN A 16 14.83 1.65 10.49
CA ASN A 16 15.78 2.67 10.93
C ASN A 16 15.40 4.06 10.37
N PRO A 17 16.01 5.17 10.87
CA PRO A 17 15.67 6.52 10.44
C PRO A 17 15.75 6.74 8.93
N GLU A 18 16.77 6.21 8.25
CA GLU A 18 16.92 6.32 6.79
C GLU A 18 15.78 5.62 6.05
N GLN A 19 15.42 4.41 6.49
CA GLN A 19 14.29 3.66 5.93
C GLN A 19 12.97 4.41 6.16
N MET A 20 12.79 5.02 7.34
CA MET A 20 11.57 5.78 7.63
C MET A 20 11.43 7.03 6.78
N VAL A 21 12.51 7.76 6.51
CA VAL A 21 12.48 8.91 5.59
C VAL A 21 12.05 8.47 4.19
N ARG A 22 12.60 7.36 3.68
CA ARG A 22 12.20 6.78 2.39
C ARG A 22 10.75 6.32 2.38
N ARG A 23 10.27 5.70 3.45
CA ARG A 23 8.86 5.30 3.58
C ARG A 23 7.92 6.51 3.60
N ASN A 24 8.28 7.55 4.35
CA ASN A 24 7.50 8.79 4.40
C ASN A 24 7.41 9.45 3.02
N TYR A 25 8.48 9.43 2.22
CA TYR A 25 8.47 9.91 0.84
C TYR A 25 7.38 9.22 0.00
N ILE A 26 7.23 7.88 0.13
CA ILE A 26 6.17 7.13 -0.55
C ILE A 26 4.80 7.55 -0.02
N PHE A 27 4.62 7.59 1.31
CA PHE A 27 3.33 7.97 1.91
C PHE A 27 2.91 9.39 1.55
N ASP A 28 3.84 10.34 1.55
CA ASP A 28 3.56 11.75 1.27
C ASP A 28 3.25 11.95 -0.22
N THR A 29 3.93 11.22 -1.12
CA THR A 29 3.62 11.22 -2.54
C THR A 29 2.20 10.70 -2.78
N ILE A 30 1.85 9.53 -2.23
CA ILE A 30 0.52 8.94 -2.36
C ILE A 30 -0.56 9.86 -1.76
N ARG A 31 -0.34 10.39 -0.57
CA ARG A 31 -1.27 11.32 0.11
C ARG A 31 -1.50 12.58 -0.71
N SER A 32 -0.44 13.14 -1.27
CA SER A 32 -0.51 14.33 -2.13
C SER A 32 -1.40 14.07 -3.35
N VAL A 33 -1.21 12.94 -4.05
CA VAL A 33 -2.04 12.58 -5.20
C VAL A 33 -3.50 12.40 -4.79
N PHE A 34 -3.79 11.61 -3.75
CA PHE A 34 -5.17 11.42 -3.27
C PHE A 34 -5.87 12.75 -2.95
N SER A 35 -5.16 13.68 -2.34
CA SER A 35 -5.69 15.01 -2.00
C SER A 35 -6.00 15.84 -3.24
N ILE A 36 -5.16 15.78 -4.30
CA ILE A 36 -5.38 16.51 -5.57
C ILE A 36 -6.65 16.00 -6.26
N TYR A 37 -6.94 14.69 -6.16
CA TYR A 37 -8.16 14.10 -6.71
C TYR A 37 -9.41 14.27 -5.81
N GLY A 38 -9.29 15.04 -4.72
CA GLY A 38 -10.42 15.39 -3.84
C GLY A 38 -10.84 14.30 -2.86
N TYR A 39 -9.97 13.30 -2.58
CA TYR A 39 -10.24 12.29 -1.58
C TYR A 39 -9.96 12.81 -0.18
N GLN A 40 -10.81 12.44 0.78
CA GLN A 40 -10.76 12.88 2.17
C GLN A 40 -10.10 11.81 3.06
N PRO A 41 -9.22 12.19 3.98
CA PRO A 41 -8.59 11.24 4.91
C PRO A 41 -9.58 10.74 5.95
N ILE A 42 -9.53 9.43 6.22
CA ILE A 42 -10.18 8.81 7.37
C ILE A 42 -9.22 7.88 8.09
N GLU A 43 -9.56 7.54 9.32
CA GLU A 43 -8.91 6.46 10.07
C GLU A 43 -9.94 5.58 10.76
N THR A 44 -9.65 4.29 10.87
CA THR A 44 -10.42 3.32 11.64
C THR A 44 -9.53 2.67 12.69
N PRO A 45 -10.07 2.11 13.78
CA PRO A 45 -9.28 1.42 14.79
C PRO A 45 -8.47 0.25 14.21
N ALA A 46 -7.29 -0.01 14.78
CA ALA A 46 -6.48 -1.19 14.43
C ALA A 46 -7.17 -2.49 14.85
N MET A 47 -7.95 -2.43 15.93
CA MET A 47 -8.76 -3.52 16.45
C MET A 47 -10.20 -3.36 16.03
N GLU A 48 -10.79 -4.41 15.50
CA GLU A 48 -12.22 -4.51 15.18
C GLU A 48 -12.86 -5.64 16.00
N ASN A 49 -14.17 -5.57 16.17
CA ASN A 49 -14.90 -6.71 16.71
C ASN A 49 -14.70 -7.93 15.78
N LEU A 50 -14.44 -9.10 16.37
CA LEU A 50 -14.17 -10.30 15.57
C LEU A 50 -15.36 -10.66 14.67
N SER A 51 -16.60 -10.38 15.09
CA SER A 51 -17.83 -10.52 14.29
C SER A 51 -17.85 -9.61 13.05
N THR A 52 -17.17 -8.47 13.09
CA THR A 52 -17.00 -7.56 11.93
C THR A 52 -16.07 -8.19 10.88
N LEU A 53 -15.05 -8.92 11.30
CA LEU A 53 -14.00 -9.46 10.44
C LEU A 53 -14.33 -10.84 9.87
N LEU A 54 -14.92 -11.74 10.68
CA LEU A 54 -15.16 -13.14 10.30
C LEU A 54 -16.22 -13.26 9.20
N GLY A 55 -16.00 -14.23 8.30
CA GLY A 55 -16.89 -14.55 7.19
C GLY A 55 -16.85 -13.53 6.04
N LYS A 56 -15.90 -12.58 6.05
CA LYS A 56 -15.77 -11.51 5.03
C LYS A 56 -14.68 -11.82 4.01
N TYR A 57 -13.69 -12.60 4.39
CA TYR A 57 -12.48 -12.89 3.60
C TYR A 57 -12.44 -14.28 3.02
N GLY A 58 -13.52 -15.08 3.20
CA GLY A 58 -13.55 -16.50 2.87
C GLY A 58 -12.76 -17.36 3.88
N GLU A 59 -12.84 -18.67 3.75
CA GLU A 59 -12.24 -19.59 4.74
C GLU A 59 -10.71 -19.42 4.89
N GLU A 60 -9.99 -19.13 3.80
CA GLU A 60 -8.56 -18.90 3.86
C GLU A 60 -8.23 -17.60 4.58
N GLY A 61 -8.94 -16.50 4.28
CA GLY A 61 -8.71 -15.21 4.92
C GLY A 61 -9.04 -15.25 6.42
N ASP A 62 -10.10 -15.91 6.81
CA ASP A 62 -10.49 -16.07 8.22
C ASP A 62 -9.41 -16.80 9.06
N LYS A 63 -8.68 -17.74 8.44
CA LYS A 63 -7.54 -18.42 9.07
C LYS A 63 -6.33 -17.51 9.27
N LEU A 64 -6.24 -16.43 8.51
CA LEU A 64 -5.13 -15.46 8.55
C LEU A 64 -5.39 -14.27 9.48
N LEU A 65 -6.56 -14.19 10.13
CA LEU A 65 -6.88 -13.16 11.10
C LEU A 65 -6.06 -13.31 12.40
N PHE A 66 -5.40 -12.26 12.83
CA PHE A 66 -4.86 -12.18 14.19
C PHE A 66 -5.98 -11.90 15.18
N LYS A 67 -6.24 -12.87 16.06
CA LYS A 67 -7.24 -12.79 17.11
C LYS A 67 -6.60 -12.26 18.39
N ILE A 68 -7.31 -11.39 19.12
CA ILE A 68 -6.83 -10.77 20.37
C ILE A 68 -7.52 -11.46 21.52
N LEU A 69 -6.72 -12.05 22.40
CA LEU A 69 -7.19 -12.72 23.60
C LEU A 69 -7.88 -11.71 24.53
N ASN A 70 -9.02 -12.07 25.07
CA ASN A 70 -9.74 -11.25 26.04
C ASN A 70 -8.90 -11.01 27.31
N SER A 71 -9.03 -9.83 27.91
CA SER A 71 -8.36 -9.52 29.17
C SER A 71 -9.08 -10.21 30.36
N GLY A 72 -8.35 -10.46 31.43
CA GLY A 72 -8.88 -11.12 32.63
C GLY A 72 -8.86 -12.64 32.51
N ASP A 73 -9.79 -13.32 33.15
CA ASP A 73 -9.94 -14.76 33.03
C ASP A 73 -10.68 -15.12 31.73
N PHE A 74 -9.91 -15.23 30.65
CA PHE A 74 -10.44 -15.53 29.33
C PHE A 74 -10.99 -16.95 29.16
N LEU A 75 -10.75 -17.84 30.15
CA LEU A 75 -11.29 -19.20 30.15
C LEU A 75 -12.68 -19.28 30.77
N GLU A 76 -13.13 -18.28 31.53
CA GLU A 76 -14.43 -18.26 32.21
C GLU A 76 -15.62 -18.63 31.30
N ARG A 77 -15.54 -18.22 30.01
CA ARG A 77 -16.60 -18.45 29.01
C ARG A 77 -16.37 -19.69 28.13
N VAL A 78 -15.32 -20.46 28.39
CA VAL A 78 -15.01 -21.67 27.61
C VAL A 78 -15.70 -22.86 28.22
N ASP A 79 -16.58 -23.51 27.44
CA ASP A 79 -17.07 -24.82 27.79
C ASP A 79 -15.92 -25.85 27.71
N PRO A 80 -15.52 -26.46 28.84
CA PRO A 80 -14.42 -27.44 28.87
C PRO A 80 -14.62 -28.60 27.87
N SER A 81 -15.87 -28.94 27.52
CA SER A 81 -16.18 -29.99 26.55
C SER A 81 -15.79 -29.60 25.11
N THR A 82 -15.71 -28.31 24.81
CA THR A 82 -15.34 -27.79 23.48
C THR A 82 -13.83 -27.60 23.30
N ALA A 83 -13.06 -27.56 24.39
CA ALA A 83 -11.61 -27.37 24.38
C ALA A 83 -10.87 -28.65 23.95
N ARG A 84 -11.07 -29.08 22.68
CA ARG A 84 -10.49 -30.32 22.12
C ARG A 84 -9.67 -29.99 20.85
N PRO A 85 -8.64 -30.81 20.52
CA PRO A 85 -7.97 -30.73 19.23
C PRO A 85 -8.97 -30.79 18.07
N GLY A 86 -8.83 -29.91 17.08
CA GLY A 86 -9.77 -29.77 15.95
C GLY A 86 -10.89 -28.74 16.16
N ASN A 87 -11.13 -28.27 17.40
CA ASN A 87 -12.20 -27.33 17.73
C ASN A 87 -11.69 -25.89 17.97
N SER A 88 -10.51 -25.57 17.47
CA SER A 88 -9.81 -24.30 17.71
C SER A 88 -10.64 -23.06 17.38
N ASN A 89 -11.50 -23.12 16.34
CA ASN A 89 -12.35 -21.99 15.96
C ASN A 89 -13.40 -21.68 17.02
N ALA A 90 -14.09 -22.70 17.56
CA ALA A 90 -15.11 -22.52 18.60
C ALA A 90 -14.49 -21.94 19.89
N VAL A 91 -13.33 -22.47 20.30
CA VAL A 91 -12.57 -21.95 21.45
C VAL A 91 -12.12 -20.52 21.18
N SER A 92 -11.58 -20.22 20.00
CA SER A 92 -11.15 -18.86 19.64
C SER A 92 -12.27 -17.83 19.76
N LEU A 93 -13.49 -18.19 19.34
CA LEU A 93 -14.66 -17.30 19.42
C LEU A 93 -15.08 -17.03 20.88
N ALA A 94 -14.88 -17.99 21.78
CA ALA A 94 -15.19 -17.82 23.19
C ALA A 94 -14.17 -16.92 23.91
N ILE A 95 -12.89 -16.98 23.54
CA ILE A 95 -11.80 -16.29 24.21
C ILE A 95 -11.32 -15.01 23.53
N CYS A 96 -11.80 -14.69 22.32
CA CYS A 96 -11.40 -13.53 21.52
C CYS A 96 -12.65 -12.80 21.02
N GLU A 97 -12.92 -11.62 21.55
CA GLU A 97 -13.98 -10.72 21.07
C GLU A 97 -13.50 -9.77 19.96
N LYS A 98 -12.18 -9.62 19.82
CA LYS A 98 -11.53 -8.67 18.92
C LYS A 98 -10.46 -9.35 18.08
N GLY A 99 -10.19 -8.75 16.94
CA GLY A 99 -9.06 -9.11 16.07
C GLY A 99 -8.37 -7.88 15.51
N LEU A 100 -7.16 -8.05 14.99
CA LEU A 100 -6.51 -7.01 14.19
C LEU A 100 -7.12 -7.01 12.79
N ARG A 101 -7.35 -5.82 12.24
CA ARG A 101 -7.91 -5.67 10.89
C ARG A 101 -7.01 -6.32 9.85
N TYR A 102 -7.61 -7.06 8.94
CA TYR A 102 -6.95 -7.78 7.86
C TYR A 102 -6.67 -6.90 6.64
N ASP A 103 -7.59 -5.96 6.40
CA ASP A 103 -7.55 -4.93 5.37
C ASP A 103 -8.15 -3.62 5.90
N LEU A 104 -8.24 -2.61 5.05
CA LEU A 104 -8.91 -1.35 5.37
C LEU A 104 -10.34 -1.27 4.78
N THR A 105 -10.71 -2.18 3.87
CA THR A 105 -11.97 -2.15 3.14
C THR A 105 -13.16 -2.59 4.01
N VAL A 106 -13.03 -3.69 4.77
CA VAL A 106 -14.11 -4.13 5.67
C VAL A 106 -14.34 -3.15 6.82
N PRO A 107 -13.31 -2.61 7.52
CA PRO A 107 -13.49 -1.51 8.47
C PRO A 107 -14.11 -0.26 7.85
N PHE A 108 -13.78 0.06 6.59
CA PHE A 108 -14.40 1.16 5.87
C PHE A 108 -15.90 0.94 5.62
N ALA A 109 -16.29 -0.25 5.18
CA ALA A 109 -17.70 -0.57 4.99
C ALA A 109 -18.50 -0.43 6.29
N ARG A 110 -17.95 -0.91 7.43
CA ARG A 110 -18.53 -0.70 8.76
C ARG A 110 -18.63 0.79 9.10
N PHE A 111 -17.57 1.57 8.82
CA PHE A 111 -17.53 3.03 9.05
C PHE A 111 -18.65 3.73 8.27
N VAL A 112 -18.82 3.42 6.99
CA VAL A 112 -19.85 4.02 6.14
C VAL A 112 -21.25 3.76 6.70
N VAL A 113 -21.54 2.53 7.10
CA VAL A 113 -22.87 2.19 7.67
C VAL A 113 -23.09 2.88 9.01
N GLN A 114 -22.06 2.94 9.86
CA GLN A 114 -22.15 3.57 11.18
C GLN A 114 -22.38 5.08 11.11
N TYR A 115 -21.77 5.75 10.11
CA TYR A 115 -21.81 7.21 9.95
C TYR A 115 -22.59 7.64 8.70
N GLN A 116 -23.52 6.81 8.20
CA GLN A 116 -24.25 7.06 6.96
C GLN A 116 -25.03 8.39 6.93
N ASN A 117 -25.46 8.89 8.07
CA ASN A 117 -26.18 10.14 8.19
C ASN A 117 -25.27 11.38 8.17
N ASP A 118 -23.97 11.21 8.41
CA ASP A 118 -22.96 12.27 8.43
C ASP A 118 -22.15 12.32 7.11
N ILE A 119 -22.30 11.28 6.27
CA ILE A 119 -21.57 11.12 5.00
C ILE A 119 -22.41 11.68 3.85
N VAL A 120 -21.78 12.50 3.00
CA VAL A 120 -22.37 12.95 1.74
C VAL A 120 -21.92 12.03 0.62
N PHE A 121 -22.87 11.41 -0.08
CA PHE A 121 -22.58 10.52 -1.21
C PHE A 121 -22.61 11.29 -2.56
N PRO A 122 -21.78 10.92 -3.56
CA PRO A 122 -20.72 9.90 -3.47
C PRO A 122 -19.59 10.32 -2.53
N PHE A 123 -19.12 9.39 -1.70
CA PHE A 123 -18.07 9.64 -0.71
C PHE A 123 -16.74 9.13 -1.21
N LYS A 124 -15.76 10.04 -1.34
CA LYS A 124 -14.39 9.80 -1.77
C LYS A 124 -13.48 9.84 -0.54
N ARG A 125 -12.91 8.70 -0.16
CA ARG A 125 -12.02 8.61 1.00
C ARG A 125 -10.67 8.03 0.65
N TYR A 126 -9.64 8.37 1.41
CA TYR A 126 -8.41 7.59 1.48
C TYR A 126 -8.02 7.25 2.92
N GLN A 127 -7.22 6.18 3.08
CA GLN A 127 -6.76 5.70 4.38
C GLN A 127 -5.37 5.09 4.23
N ILE A 128 -4.40 5.54 5.03
CA ILE A 128 -3.01 5.04 5.00
C ILE A 128 -2.70 4.52 6.39
N GLN A 129 -2.83 3.22 6.59
CA GLN A 129 -2.69 2.59 7.90
C GLN A 129 -2.13 1.16 7.78
N PRO A 130 -1.56 0.61 8.90
CA PRO A 130 -1.09 -0.77 8.91
C PRO A 130 -2.25 -1.76 8.98
N VAL A 131 -2.01 -2.96 8.43
CA VAL A 131 -2.90 -4.12 8.48
C VAL A 131 -2.10 -5.36 8.85
N TRP A 132 -2.78 -6.41 9.31
CA TRP A 132 -2.13 -7.61 9.84
C TRP A 132 -2.70 -8.89 9.25
N ARG A 133 -1.82 -9.73 8.70
CA ARG A 133 -2.17 -11.03 8.13
C ARG A 133 -1.22 -12.10 8.65
N ALA A 134 -1.75 -13.20 9.16
CA ALA A 134 -0.94 -14.31 9.67
C ALA A 134 -0.30 -15.17 8.55
N ASP A 135 0.00 -14.56 7.43
CA ASP A 135 0.66 -15.18 6.28
C ASP A 135 2.00 -15.80 6.63
N ARG A 136 2.43 -16.78 5.81
CA ARG A 136 3.81 -17.27 5.85
C ARG A 136 4.74 -16.18 5.29
N PRO A 137 5.67 -15.64 6.10
CA PRO A 137 6.54 -14.57 5.66
C PRO A 137 7.46 -14.98 4.52
N GLN A 138 7.58 -14.12 3.51
CA GLN A 138 8.51 -14.23 2.39
C GLN A 138 8.80 -12.83 1.82
N LYS A 139 9.75 -12.69 0.88
CA LYS A 139 10.06 -11.40 0.23
C LYS A 139 8.77 -10.77 -0.33
N GLY A 140 8.47 -9.52 0.03
CA GLY A 140 7.27 -8.80 -0.38
C GLY A 140 5.95 -9.28 0.27
N ARG A 141 6.02 -10.17 1.29
CA ARG A 141 4.84 -10.63 2.06
C ARG A 141 5.16 -10.64 3.54
N TYR A 142 4.60 -9.68 4.25
CA TYR A 142 4.82 -9.42 5.67
C TYR A 142 3.56 -9.69 6.47
N ARG A 143 3.70 -9.88 7.78
CA ARG A 143 2.56 -10.05 8.70
C ARG A 143 1.98 -8.73 9.18
N GLU A 144 2.79 -7.68 9.17
CA GLU A 144 2.40 -6.29 9.40
C GLU A 144 2.92 -5.47 8.23
N PHE A 145 2.02 -4.73 7.56
CA PHE A 145 2.36 -3.90 6.41
C PHE A 145 1.33 -2.79 6.23
N TYR A 146 1.72 -1.73 5.51
CA TYR A 146 0.84 -0.60 5.25
C TYR A 146 0.08 -0.76 3.94
N GLN A 147 -1.23 -0.51 4.01
CA GLN A 147 -2.08 -0.28 2.86
C GLN A 147 -2.37 1.23 2.73
N CYS A 148 -2.36 1.71 1.48
CA CYS A 148 -2.78 3.06 1.16
C CYS A 148 -3.99 2.93 0.25
N ASP A 149 -5.16 2.93 0.84
CA ASP A 149 -6.44 2.69 0.16
C ASP A 149 -7.07 4.00 -0.27
N VAL A 150 -7.66 3.97 -1.45
CA VAL A 150 -8.46 5.05 -2.02
C VAL A 150 -9.73 4.46 -2.61
N ASP A 151 -10.89 4.96 -2.17
CA ASP A 151 -12.21 4.42 -2.55
C ASP A 151 -13.23 5.51 -2.79
N VAL A 152 -14.15 5.24 -3.70
CA VAL A 152 -15.40 5.97 -3.90
C VAL A 152 -16.56 5.04 -3.59
N ILE A 153 -17.51 5.49 -2.78
CA ILE A 153 -18.73 4.74 -2.48
C ILE A 153 -19.97 5.60 -2.74
N GLY A 154 -21.04 4.97 -3.21
CA GLY A 154 -22.29 5.66 -3.55
C GLY A 154 -22.41 6.08 -5.00
N SER A 155 -21.63 5.47 -5.92
CA SER A 155 -21.72 5.73 -7.36
C SER A 155 -21.41 4.48 -8.18
N THR A 156 -22.17 4.24 -9.25
CA THR A 156 -21.96 3.15 -10.21
C THR A 156 -21.23 3.60 -11.48
N SER A 157 -20.87 4.90 -11.58
CA SER A 157 -20.24 5.47 -12.77
C SER A 157 -18.84 4.91 -13.00
N LEU A 158 -18.52 4.53 -14.24
CA LEU A 158 -17.17 4.13 -14.67
C LEU A 158 -16.14 5.27 -14.66
N LEU A 159 -16.58 6.52 -14.49
CA LEU A 159 -15.67 7.64 -14.24
C LEU A 159 -14.88 7.46 -12.94
N ASN A 160 -15.41 6.69 -11.99
CA ASN A 160 -14.67 6.37 -10.76
C ASN A 160 -13.50 5.40 -11.05
N GLU A 161 -13.70 4.39 -11.90
CA GLU A 161 -12.65 3.49 -12.36
C GLU A 161 -11.59 4.25 -13.16
N LEU A 162 -12.01 5.12 -14.08
CA LEU A 162 -11.09 6.01 -14.82
C LEU A 162 -10.23 6.80 -13.85
N GLU A 163 -10.84 7.46 -12.85
CA GLU A 163 -10.11 8.27 -11.87
C GLU A 163 -9.09 7.45 -11.09
N LEU A 164 -9.43 6.19 -10.72
CA LEU A 164 -8.49 5.29 -10.05
C LEU A 164 -7.31 4.91 -10.95
N VAL A 165 -7.53 4.69 -12.26
CA VAL A 165 -6.44 4.46 -13.24
C VAL A 165 -5.53 5.69 -13.33
N LEU A 166 -6.11 6.90 -13.38
CA LEU A 166 -5.34 8.15 -13.40
C LEU A 166 -4.53 8.36 -12.11
N ILE A 167 -5.10 8.06 -10.95
CA ILE A 167 -4.40 8.08 -9.66
C ILE A 167 -3.23 7.09 -9.65
N ILE A 168 -3.44 5.86 -10.13
CA ILE A 168 -2.37 4.85 -10.23
C ILE A 168 -1.24 5.38 -11.11
N ASN A 169 -1.56 5.88 -12.30
CA ASN A 169 -0.58 6.46 -13.23
C ASN A 169 0.21 7.59 -12.56
N GLU A 170 -0.47 8.56 -11.94
CA GLU A 170 0.15 9.73 -11.30
C GLU A 170 1.06 9.35 -10.12
N VAL A 171 0.62 8.43 -9.25
CA VAL A 171 1.42 7.96 -8.11
C VAL A 171 2.72 7.32 -8.60
N PHE A 172 2.64 6.37 -9.54
CA PHE A 172 3.82 5.66 -10.00
C PHE A 172 4.73 6.51 -10.88
N GLN A 173 4.18 7.47 -11.62
CA GLN A 173 4.95 8.48 -12.33
C GLN A 173 5.79 9.32 -11.37
N ARG A 174 5.20 9.83 -10.29
CA ARG A 174 5.92 10.64 -9.28
C ARG A 174 6.96 9.84 -8.50
N LEU A 175 6.72 8.55 -8.30
CA LEU A 175 7.69 7.65 -7.67
C LEU A 175 8.76 7.13 -8.65
N GLY A 176 8.65 7.41 -9.94
CA GLY A 176 9.58 6.95 -10.98
C GLY A 176 9.52 5.44 -11.23
N VAL A 177 8.43 4.77 -10.89
CA VAL A 177 8.23 3.33 -11.06
C VAL A 177 7.42 3.06 -12.32
N ARG A 178 7.98 2.33 -13.29
CA ARG A 178 7.22 1.87 -14.45
C ARG A 178 6.30 0.72 -14.07
N VAL A 179 5.04 0.78 -14.49
CA VAL A 179 4.02 -0.20 -14.13
C VAL A 179 3.16 -0.59 -15.32
N VAL A 180 2.60 -1.81 -15.21
CA VAL A 180 1.52 -2.31 -16.07
C VAL A 180 0.26 -2.40 -15.22
N VAL A 181 -0.80 -1.73 -15.65
CA VAL A 181 -2.13 -1.78 -15.05
C VAL A 181 -2.95 -2.83 -15.79
N LYS A 182 -3.18 -3.95 -15.10
CA LYS A 182 -4.00 -5.05 -15.59
C LYS A 182 -5.44 -4.85 -15.15
N LEU A 183 -6.36 -4.94 -16.08
CA LEU A 183 -7.79 -4.81 -15.85
C LEU A 183 -8.52 -6.10 -16.23
N ASN A 184 -9.55 -6.43 -15.50
CA ASN A 184 -10.56 -7.44 -15.86
C ASN A 184 -11.92 -7.02 -15.28
N ASN A 185 -12.94 -7.83 -15.53
CA ASN A 185 -14.27 -7.59 -14.97
C ASN A 185 -14.88 -8.91 -14.46
N ARG A 186 -15.41 -8.90 -13.25
CA ARG A 186 -16.04 -10.08 -12.64
C ARG A 186 -17.19 -10.62 -13.46
N LYS A 187 -17.92 -9.75 -14.18
CA LYS A 187 -19.01 -10.13 -15.08
C LYS A 187 -18.50 -10.91 -16.30
N ILE A 188 -17.31 -10.58 -16.83
CA ILE A 188 -16.66 -11.37 -17.89
C ILE A 188 -16.35 -12.77 -17.39
N LEU A 189 -15.76 -12.90 -16.19
CA LEU A 189 -15.45 -14.19 -15.57
C LEU A 189 -16.73 -15.01 -15.31
N SER A 190 -17.82 -14.36 -14.87
CA SER A 190 -19.12 -15.01 -14.69
C SER A 190 -19.69 -15.50 -16.03
N GLY A 191 -19.60 -14.66 -17.08
CA GLY A 191 -20.04 -15.05 -18.42
C GLY A 191 -19.26 -16.24 -19.00
N ILE A 192 -17.94 -16.29 -18.74
CA ILE A 192 -17.11 -17.43 -19.12
C ILE A 192 -17.65 -18.70 -18.42
N ALA A 193 -17.87 -18.64 -17.11
CA ALA A 193 -18.39 -19.78 -16.35
C ALA A 193 -19.77 -20.24 -16.84
N GLU A 194 -20.67 -19.32 -17.21
CA GLU A 194 -21.96 -19.63 -17.83
C GLU A 194 -21.81 -20.35 -19.16
N VAL A 195 -20.99 -19.82 -20.09
CA VAL A 195 -20.85 -20.37 -21.43
C VAL A 195 -20.19 -21.75 -21.46
N ILE A 196 -19.29 -22.02 -20.51
CA ILE A 196 -18.70 -23.36 -20.36
C ILE A 196 -19.61 -24.34 -19.60
N GLY A 197 -20.74 -23.87 -19.04
CA GLY A 197 -21.71 -24.68 -18.30
C GLY A 197 -21.38 -24.94 -16.83
N GLU A 198 -20.52 -24.11 -16.23
CA GLU A 198 -20.03 -24.29 -14.85
C GLU A 198 -20.28 -23.02 -13.96
N ALA A 199 -21.43 -22.36 -14.15
CA ALA A 199 -21.77 -21.10 -13.45
C ALA A 199 -21.65 -21.22 -11.90
N GLU A 200 -22.08 -22.35 -11.33
CA GLU A 200 -22.01 -22.61 -9.89
C GLU A 200 -20.57 -22.76 -9.36
N ARG A 201 -19.60 -22.97 -10.26
CA ARG A 201 -18.17 -23.16 -9.92
C ARG A 201 -17.30 -21.95 -10.23
N LEU A 202 -17.91 -20.77 -10.38
CA LEU A 202 -17.17 -19.53 -10.68
C LEU A 202 -15.99 -19.31 -9.72
N THR A 203 -16.18 -19.55 -8.43
CA THR A 203 -15.11 -19.38 -7.42
C THR A 203 -13.97 -20.37 -7.64
N ASP A 204 -14.28 -21.64 -7.91
CA ASP A 204 -13.28 -22.68 -8.15
C ASP A 204 -12.47 -22.39 -9.41
N ILE A 205 -13.14 -21.96 -10.48
CA ILE A 205 -12.53 -21.59 -11.76
C ILE A 205 -11.59 -20.39 -11.57
N THR A 206 -12.06 -19.35 -10.89
CA THR A 206 -11.26 -18.12 -10.68
C THR A 206 -10.05 -18.37 -9.79
N VAL A 207 -10.18 -19.19 -8.73
CA VAL A 207 -9.05 -19.57 -7.87
C VAL A 207 -7.98 -20.38 -8.61
N ALA A 208 -8.40 -21.28 -9.53
CA ALA A 208 -7.46 -22.04 -10.35
C ALA A 208 -6.74 -21.13 -11.36
N ILE A 209 -7.47 -20.29 -12.09
CA ILE A 209 -6.91 -19.34 -13.09
C ILE A 209 -5.91 -18.39 -12.45
N ASP A 210 -6.17 -17.86 -11.24
CA ASP A 210 -5.25 -16.95 -10.53
C ASP A 210 -3.84 -17.53 -10.30
N LYS A 211 -3.71 -18.83 -10.38
CA LYS A 211 -2.42 -19.53 -10.18
C LYS A 211 -1.65 -19.74 -11.47
N ILE A 212 -2.18 -19.33 -12.65
CA ILE A 212 -1.60 -19.65 -13.95
C ILE A 212 -0.14 -19.22 -14.08
N ASP A 213 0.22 -18.05 -13.56
CA ASP A 213 1.61 -17.54 -13.56
C ASP A 213 2.56 -18.43 -12.74
N LYS A 214 2.05 -19.22 -11.80
CA LYS A 214 2.85 -20.04 -10.87
C LYS A 214 2.93 -21.50 -11.26
N ILE A 215 1.82 -22.09 -11.70
CA ILE A 215 1.70 -23.54 -11.94
C ILE A 215 1.52 -23.87 -13.42
N GLY A 216 1.46 -22.85 -14.31
CA GLY A 216 1.23 -23.02 -15.74
C GLY A 216 -0.16 -23.57 -16.04
N ILE A 217 -0.45 -23.70 -17.34
CA ILE A 217 -1.77 -24.14 -17.82
C ILE A 217 -2.09 -25.59 -17.40
N ASP A 218 -1.11 -26.48 -17.44
CA ASP A 218 -1.30 -27.89 -17.06
C ASP A 218 -1.65 -28.03 -15.59
N GLY A 219 -1.01 -27.23 -14.72
CA GLY A 219 -1.31 -27.16 -13.31
C GLY A 219 -2.71 -26.61 -13.04
N VAL A 220 -3.13 -25.57 -13.79
CA VAL A 220 -4.50 -25.02 -13.71
C VAL A 220 -5.51 -26.07 -14.11
N ASN A 221 -5.29 -26.81 -15.22
CA ASN A 221 -6.19 -27.86 -15.67
C ASN A 221 -6.32 -28.99 -14.63
N SER A 222 -5.21 -29.39 -14.01
CA SER A 222 -5.24 -30.39 -12.94
C SER A 222 -6.05 -29.92 -11.73
N GLU A 223 -5.87 -28.68 -11.30
CA GLU A 223 -6.64 -28.11 -10.19
C GLU A 223 -8.14 -27.99 -10.52
N LEU A 224 -8.48 -27.60 -11.75
CA LEU A 224 -9.88 -27.54 -12.21
C LEU A 224 -10.55 -28.93 -12.14
N ARG A 225 -9.84 -30.00 -12.58
CA ARG A 225 -10.33 -31.40 -12.47
C ARG A 225 -10.56 -31.78 -11.01
N GLU A 226 -9.58 -31.51 -10.14
CA GLU A 226 -9.70 -31.80 -8.69
C GLU A 226 -10.89 -31.08 -8.06
N ARG A 227 -11.27 -29.90 -8.56
CA ARG A 227 -12.43 -29.11 -8.13
C ARG A 227 -13.73 -29.56 -8.81
N GLY A 228 -13.67 -30.57 -9.67
CA GLY A 228 -14.83 -31.18 -10.32
C GLY A 228 -15.36 -30.43 -11.54
N VAL A 229 -14.57 -29.58 -12.18
CA VAL A 229 -14.87 -28.96 -13.47
C VAL A 229 -14.74 -30.02 -14.55
N SER A 230 -15.73 -30.10 -15.46
CA SER A 230 -15.77 -31.10 -16.51
C SER A 230 -14.69 -30.90 -17.57
N GLU A 231 -14.19 -31.99 -18.22
CA GLU A 231 -13.18 -31.90 -19.29
C GLU A 231 -13.66 -31.01 -20.43
N VAL A 232 -14.94 -31.14 -20.81
CA VAL A 232 -15.55 -30.30 -21.87
C VAL A 232 -15.50 -28.81 -21.52
N ALA A 233 -15.73 -28.47 -20.24
CA ALA A 233 -15.62 -27.10 -19.77
C ALA A 233 -14.17 -26.61 -19.78
N ILE A 234 -13.22 -27.46 -19.36
CA ILE A 234 -11.78 -27.13 -19.41
C ILE A 234 -11.33 -26.88 -20.84
N GLU A 235 -11.70 -27.71 -21.81
CA GLU A 235 -11.38 -27.51 -23.23
C GLU A 235 -11.95 -26.19 -23.78
N LYS A 236 -13.18 -25.84 -23.44
CA LYS A 236 -13.80 -24.57 -23.83
C LYS A 236 -13.15 -23.35 -23.16
N LEU A 237 -12.61 -23.52 -21.98
CA LEU A 237 -11.95 -22.45 -21.21
C LEU A 237 -10.58 -22.08 -21.78
N GLN A 238 -9.83 -23.05 -22.35
CA GLN A 238 -8.47 -22.88 -22.83
C GLN A 238 -8.27 -21.68 -23.78
N PRO A 239 -9.06 -21.50 -24.85
CA PRO A 239 -8.88 -20.39 -25.78
C PRO A 239 -9.04 -19.02 -25.12
N VAL A 240 -9.82 -18.96 -24.04
CA VAL A 240 -10.13 -17.72 -23.34
C VAL A 240 -8.99 -17.33 -22.40
N ILE A 241 -8.53 -18.27 -21.55
CA ILE A 241 -7.48 -17.98 -20.56
C ILE A 241 -6.08 -17.85 -21.18
N LEU A 242 -5.86 -18.44 -22.34
CA LEU A 242 -4.61 -18.34 -23.08
C LEU A 242 -4.62 -17.20 -24.11
N LEU A 243 -5.67 -16.40 -24.15
CA LEU A 243 -5.84 -15.33 -25.12
C LEU A 243 -4.74 -14.28 -24.99
N LYS A 244 -3.94 -14.16 -26.05
CA LYS A 244 -2.89 -13.17 -26.21
C LYS A 244 -3.29 -12.16 -27.30
N GLY A 245 -2.62 -11.04 -27.35
CA GLY A 245 -2.86 -9.99 -28.32
C GLY A 245 -3.21 -8.66 -27.67
N ASN A 246 -3.49 -7.68 -28.51
CA ASN A 246 -3.92 -6.36 -28.04
C ASN A 246 -5.39 -6.39 -27.54
N ASN A 247 -5.80 -5.32 -26.87
CA ASN A 247 -7.15 -5.24 -26.27
C ASN A 247 -8.26 -5.43 -27.34
N THR A 248 -8.10 -4.90 -28.56
CA THR A 248 -9.09 -5.03 -29.64
C THR A 248 -9.30 -6.47 -30.06
N GLU A 249 -8.21 -7.23 -30.24
CA GLU A 249 -8.25 -8.65 -30.57
C GLU A 249 -8.93 -9.46 -29.47
N LYS A 250 -8.58 -9.16 -28.20
CA LYS A 250 -9.18 -9.79 -27.01
C LYS A 250 -10.70 -9.56 -26.98
N PHE A 251 -11.16 -8.33 -27.19
CA PHE A 251 -12.60 -8.03 -27.22
C PHE A 251 -13.33 -8.72 -28.38
N GLY A 252 -12.71 -8.80 -29.55
CA GLY A 252 -13.30 -9.49 -30.70
C GLY A 252 -13.60 -10.96 -30.40
N LEU A 253 -12.65 -11.68 -29.78
CA LEU A 253 -12.86 -13.08 -29.39
C LEU A 253 -13.87 -13.20 -28.25
N LEU A 254 -13.78 -12.35 -27.22
CA LEU A 254 -14.69 -12.36 -26.08
C LEU A 254 -16.15 -12.16 -26.51
N LYS A 255 -16.43 -11.21 -27.39
CA LYS A 255 -17.78 -10.96 -27.93
C LYS A 255 -18.37 -12.20 -28.58
N ASN A 256 -17.56 -12.89 -29.40
CA ASN A 256 -17.99 -14.11 -30.07
C ASN A 256 -18.25 -15.24 -29.05
N THR A 257 -17.34 -15.41 -28.08
CA THR A 257 -17.43 -16.49 -27.09
C THR A 257 -18.56 -16.24 -26.10
N LEU A 258 -18.73 -14.99 -25.62
CA LEU A 258 -19.69 -14.64 -24.57
C LEU A 258 -21.05 -14.16 -25.11
N ALA A 259 -21.28 -14.20 -26.42
CA ALA A 259 -22.57 -13.81 -27.02
C ALA A 259 -23.80 -14.44 -26.35
N PRO A 260 -23.76 -15.71 -25.84
CA PRO A 260 -24.90 -16.31 -25.14
C PRO A 260 -25.12 -15.82 -23.71
N SER A 261 -24.15 -15.10 -23.11
CA SER A 261 -24.18 -14.64 -21.72
C SER A 261 -24.45 -13.14 -21.63
N GLU A 262 -25.63 -12.75 -21.13
CA GLU A 262 -25.96 -11.32 -20.93
C GLU A 262 -25.01 -10.67 -19.90
N VAL A 263 -24.64 -11.39 -18.84
CA VAL A 263 -23.73 -10.85 -17.82
C VAL A 263 -22.32 -10.67 -18.40
N GLY A 264 -21.85 -11.63 -19.21
CA GLY A 264 -20.56 -11.56 -19.89
C GLY A 264 -20.50 -10.37 -20.86
N MET A 265 -21.53 -10.21 -21.71
CA MET A 265 -21.63 -9.09 -22.64
C MET A 265 -21.68 -7.73 -21.95
N ARG A 266 -22.35 -7.65 -20.79
CA ARG A 266 -22.37 -6.43 -19.96
C ARG A 266 -20.97 -6.10 -19.44
N GLY A 267 -20.24 -7.11 -18.94
CA GLY A 267 -18.85 -6.93 -18.51
C GLY A 267 -17.91 -6.47 -19.63
N ILE A 268 -18.09 -6.98 -20.84
CA ILE A 268 -17.34 -6.51 -22.02
C ILE A 268 -17.65 -5.04 -22.31
N GLY A 269 -18.93 -4.66 -22.33
CA GLY A 269 -19.35 -3.27 -22.56
C GLY A 269 -18.75 -2.28 -21.54
N GLU A 270 -18.75 -2.65 -20.25
CA GLU A 270 -18.12 -1.84 -19.19
C GLU A 270 -16.61 -1.67 -19.39
N MET A 271 -15.92 -2.72 -19.84
CA MET A 271 -14.48 -2.65 -20.08
C MET A 271 -14.14 -1.84 -21.34
N GLU A 272 -14.94 -1.97 -22.42
CA GLU A 272 -14.76 -1.15 -23.62
C GLU A 272 -14.99 0.34 -23.32
N GLU A 273 -16.06 0.67 -22.57
CA GLU A 273 -16.35 2.04 -22.14
C GLU A 273 -15.20 2.59 -21.27
N LEU A 274 -14.71 1.82 -20.30
CA LEU A 274 -13.59 2.25 -19.45
C LEU A 274 -12.32 2.52 -20.26
N LEU A 275 -11.95 1.62 -21.18
CA LEU A 275 -10.75 1.82 -22.02
C LEU A 275 -10.91 3.01 -22.97
N GLU A 276 -12.13 3.27 -23.47
CA GLU A 276 -12.41 4.46 -24.26
C GLU A 276 -12.31 5.74 -23.46
N LEU A 277 -12.82 5.77 -22.21
CA LEU A 277 -12.66 6.89 -21.29
C LEU A 277 -11.18 7.15 -20.97
N ILE A 278 -10.40 6.09 -20.75
CA ILE A 278 -8.94 6.19 -20.53
C ILE A 278 -8.28 6.82 -21.77
N ARG A 279 -8.60 6.35 -22.97
CA ARG A 279 -8.06 6.91 -24.22
C ARG A 279 -8.40 8.39 -24.40
N GLN A 280 -9.63 8.79 -24.06
CA GLN A 280 -10.10 10.18 -24.15
C GLN A 280 -9.46 11.10 -23.09
N SER A 281 -9.02 10.55 -21.95
CA SER A 281 -8.37 11.34 -20.90
C SER A 281 -6.95 11.80 -21.24
N GLY A 282 -6.34 11.27 -22.31
CA GLY A 282 -5.00 11.58 -22.75
C GLY A 282 -4.01 10.42 -22.62
N GLU A 283 -2.75 10.68 -22.94
CA GLU A 283 -1.69 9.67 -22.82
C GLU A 283 -1.36 9.38 -21.34
N LEU A 284 -1.27 8.08 -21.04
CA LEU A 284 -0.75 7.58 -19.78
C LEU A 284 0.69 7.08 -19.97
N LEU A 285 1.51 7.22 -18.94
CA LEU A 285 2.84 6.59 -18.90
C LEU A 285 2.76 5.10 -18.54
N SER A 286 1.69 4.71 -17.87
CA SER A 286 1.43 3.32 -17.51
C SER A 286 0.77 2.60 -18.70
N GLU A 287 1.25 1.41 -19.00
CA GLU A 287 0.56 0.50 -19.91
C GLU A 287 -0.74 -0.02 -19.27
N VAL A 288 -1.84 -0.04 -20.00
CA VAL A 288 -3.14 -0.54 -19.54
C VAL A 288 -3.59 -1.69 -20.45
N GLU A 289 -3.73 -2.88 -19.87
CA GLU A 289 -4.10 -4.08 -20.59
C GLU A 289 -5.30 -4.81 -19.98
N LEU A 290 -6.14 -5.39 -20.82
CA LEU A 290 -7.13 -6.38 -20.44
C LEU A 290 -6.43 -7.72 -20.21
N ASP A 291 -6.51 -8.27 -18.99
CA ASP A 291 -5.90 -9.55 -18.61
C ASP A 291 -6.95 -10.51 -18.07
N LEU A 292 -7.32 -11.49 -18.90
CA LEU A 292 -8.35 -12.48 -18.53
C LEU A 292 -7.88 -13.49 -17.47
N SER A 293 -6.57 -13.61 -17.28
CA SER A 293 -6.00 -14.40 -16.18
C SER A 293 -6.11 -13.70 -14.83
N LEU A 294 -6.41 -12.41 -14.83
CA LEU A 294 -6.67 -11.64 -13.61
C LEU A 294 -8.03 -12.04 -13.05
N ALA A 295 -8.05 -13.15 -12.33
CA ALA A 295 -9.21 -13.68 -11.65
C ALA A 295 -9.16 -13.46 -10.14
N ARG A 296 -8.16 -12.70 -9.67
CA ARG A 296 -7.92 -12.32 -8.28
C ARG A 296 -9.03 -11.47 -7.72
N GLY A 297 -9.06 -11.50 -6.43
CA GLY A 297 -9.82 -10.58 -5.63
C GLY A 297 -10.54 -11.32 -4.52
N LEU A 298 -10.88 -10.57 -3.49
CA LEU A 298 -11.77 -11.04 -2.45
C LEU A 298 -13.14 -11.32 -3.10
N ASN A 299 -13.85 -12.29 -2.60
CA ASN A 299 -15.13 -12.77 -3.17
C ASN A 299 -16.22 -11.68 -3.26
N TYR A 300 -15.96 -10.48 -2.76
CA TYR A 300 -16.88 -9.36 -2.79
C TYR A 300 -16.81 -8.47 -4.04
N TYR A 301 -15.85 -8.68 -4.98
CA TYR A 301 -15.82 -7.89 -6.22
C TYR A 301 -16.92 -8.31 -7.18
N THR A 302 -17.58 -7.31 -7.78
CA THR A 302 -18.78 -7.46 -8.62
C THR A 302 -18.62 -6.92 -10.04
N GLY A 303 -17.60 -6.10 -10.28
CA GLY A 303 -17.33 -5.43 -11.55
C GLY A 303 -15.85 -5.43 -11.92
N THR A 304 -15.32 -4.27 -12.23
CA THR A 304 -13.91 -4.05 -12.60
C THR A 304 -12.95 -4.55 -11.51
N ILE A 305 -11.88 -5.20 -11.94
CA ILE A 305 -10.78 -5.69 -11.09
C ILE A 305 -9.50 -5.02 -11.59
N PHE A 306 -8.68 -4.56 -10.65
CA PHE A 306 -7.39 -3.93 -10.91
C PHE A 306 -6.26 -4.75 -10.32
N GLU A 307 -5.18 -4.92 -11.07
CA GLU A 307 -3.89 -5.37 -10.56
C GLU A 307 -2.79 -4.53 -11.20
N VAL A 308 -1.84 -4.05 -10.40
CA VAL A 308 -0.69 -3.29 -10.88
C VAL A 308 0.58 -4.03 -10.56
N LYS A 309 1.36 -4.31 -11.60
CA LYS A 309 2.68 -4.96 -11.48
C LYS A 309 3.78 -3.97 -11.84
N ALA A 310 4.91 -4.02 -11.12
CA ALA A 310 6.11 -3.31 -11.53
C ALA A 310 6.65 -3.94 -12.83
N ALA A 311 7.02 -3.13 -13.81
CA ALA A 311 7.51 -3.62 -15.10
C ALA A 311 8.94 -4.17 -15.01
N ASP A 312 9.77 -3.61 -14.14
CA ASP A 312 11.22 -3.87 -14.08
C ASP A 312 11.66 -4.78 -12.92
N VAL A 313 10.72 -5.24 -12.09
CA VAL A 313 11.01 -6.05 -10.89
C VAL A 313 10.02 -7.18 -10.75
N GLU A 314 10.52 -8.40 -10.62
CA GLU A 314 9.68 -9.55 -10.25
C GLU A 314 9.29 -9.48 -8.77
N ILE A 315 8.11 -8.93 -8.51
CA ILE A 315 7.47 -8.88 -7.21
C ILE A 315 5.95 -9.09 -7.41
N GLY A 316 5.25 -9.50 -6.39
CA GLY A 316 3.79 -9.57 -6.46
C GLY A 316 3.17 -8.19 -6.71
N SER A 317 1.86 -8.13 -6.97
CA SER A 317 1.12 -6.88 -7.21
C SER A 317 1.48 -5.79 -6.21
N ILE A 318 1.77 -4.60 -6.69
CA ILE A 318 2.14 -3.42 -5.88
C ILE A 318 0.95 -2.50 -5.63
N CYS A 319 -0.12 -2.65 -6.41
CA CYS A 319 -1.43 -2.04 -6.18
C CYS A 319 -2.50 -2.99 -6.71
N GLY A 320 -3.68 -2.97 -6.15
CA GLY A 320 -4.81 -3.78 -6.61
C GLY A 320 -6.10 -3.38 -5.95
N GLY A 321 -7.23 -3.76 -6.57
CA GLY A 321 -8.54 -3.41 -6.07
C GLY A 321 -9.66 -3.86 -7.01
N GLY A 322 -10.83 -3.25 -6.87
CA GLY A 322 -11.97 -3.51 -7.73
C GLY A 322 -13.26 -2.86 -7.26
N ARG A 323 -14.31 -3.08 -8.07
CA ARG A 323 -15.67 -2.65 -7.76
C ARG A 323 -16.36 -3.67 -6.84
N TYR A 324 -17.05 -3.17 -5.83
CA TYR A 324 -17.84 -3.93 -4.87
C TYR A 324 -19.20 -3.24 -4.67
N ASP A 325 -20.30 -3.93 -4.98
CA ASP A 325 -21.63 -3.32 -5.01
C ASP A 325 -22.44 -3.56 -3.74
N ASP A 326 -22.06 -4.53 -2.92
CA ASP A 326 -22.86 -4.90 -1.73
C ASP A 326 -22.01 -5.11 -0.46
N LEU A 327 -20.80 -4.56 -0.41
CA LEU A 327 -19.95 -4.74 0.78
C LEU A 327 -20.59 -4.12 2.04
N ALA A 328 -21.25 -2.96 1.90
CA ALA A 328 -22.00 -2.32 2.99
C ALA A 328 -23.27 -3.10 3.35
N GLY A 329 -23.80 -3.93 2.45
CA GLY A 329 -24.94 -4.82 2.69
C GLY A 329 -24.69 -5.84 3.80
N ILE A 330 -23.43 -6.25 4.00
CA ILE A 330 -23.00 -7.10 5.11
C ILE A 330 -23.31 -6.48 6.47
N PHE A 331 -23.35 -5.14 6.54
CA PHE A 331 -23.66 -4.35 7.74
C PHE A 331 -25.07 -3.72 7.69
N GLY A 332 -25.93 -4.18 6.74
CA GLY A 332 -27.34 -3.78 6.64
C GLY A 332 -27.65 -2.67 5.62
N MET A 333 -26.66 -2.09 4.95
CA MET A 333 -26.86 -1.05 3.93
C MET A 333 -26.69 -1.62 2.53
N LYS A 334 -27.78 -2.15 1.95
CA LYS A 334 -27.80 -2.77 0.63
C LYS A 334 -27.73 -1.76 -0.52
N ASN A 335 -27.31 -2.24 -1.70
CA ASN A 335 -27.29 -1.49 -2.97
C ASN A 335 -26.39 -0.24 -2.93
N LEU A 336 -25.32 -0.27 -2.16
CA LEU A 336 -24.34 0.81 -2.12
C LEU A 336 -23.06 0.37 -2.86
N SER A 337 -22.98 0.78 -4.14
CA SER A 337 -21.83 0.51 -4.98
C SER A 337 -20.61 1.30 -4.54
N GLY A 338 -19.45 0.63 -4.55
CA GLY A 338 -18.17 1.24 -4.31
C GLY A 338 -17.09 0.66 -5.23
N VAL A 339 -16.03 1.42 -5.43
CA VAL A 339 -14.84 0.99 -6.15
C VAL A 339 -13.62 1.61 -5.49
N GLY A 340 -12.53 0.83 -5.39
CA GLY A 340 -11.31 1.34 -4.79
C GLY A 340 -10.10 0.47 -5.09
N VAL A 341 -8.92 1.04 -4.82
CA VAL A 341 -7.63 0.36 -4.95
C VAL A 341 -6.77 0.59 -3.71
N SER A 342 -5.90 -0.35 -3.45
CA SER A 342 -4.96 -0.34 -2.33
C SER A 342 -3.53 -0.40 -2.85
N PHE A 343 -2.71 0.60 -2.54
CA PHE A 343 -1.27 0.60 -2.81
C PHE A 343 -0.55 -0.11 -1.66
N GLY A 344 0.24 -1.11 -2.01
CA GLY A 344 1.06 -1.87 -1.06
C GLY A 344 2.39 -1.16 -0.78
N ALA A 345 2.40 -0.21 0.17
CA ALA A 345 3.56 0.66 0.42
C ALA A 345 4.86 -0.10 0.66
N ASP A 346 4.81 -1.25 1.34
CA ASP A 346 5.98 -2.07 1.64
C ASP A 346 6.57 -2.73 0.38
N ARG A 347 5.73 -3.15 -0.58
CA ARG A 347 6.20 -3.67 -1.87
C ARG A 347 6.74 -2.57 -2.77
N ILE A 348 6.08 -1.40 -2.78
CA ILE A 348 6.57 -0.21 -3.49
C ILE A 348 7.95 0.19 -2.96
N PHE A 349 8.12 0.17 -1.63
CA PHE A 349 9.41 0.43 -0.99
C PHE A 349 10.49 -0.57 -1.45
N ASP A 350 10.19 -1.87 -1.48
CA ASP A 350 11.11 -2.91 -1.93
C ASP A 350 11.49 -2.73 -3.42
N VAL A 351 10.53 -2.34 -4.29
CA VAL A 351 10.77 -2.03 -5.72
C VAL A 351 11.70 -0.82 -5.85
N MET A 352 11.38 0.28 -5.18
CA MET A 352 12.17 1.51 -5.25
C MET A 352 13.59 1.33 -4.71
N LEU A 353 13.78 0.50 -3.68
CA LEU A 353 15.11 0.13 -3.18
C LEU A 353 15.90 -0.67 -4.24
N GLN A 354 15.26 -1.66 -4.88
CA GLN A 354 15.93 -2.51 -5.86
C GLN A 354 16.33 -1.73 -7.12
N LEU A 355 15.55 -0.72 -7.51
CA LEU A 355 15.79 0.12 -8.68
C LEU A 355 16.56 1.40 -8.37
N ASN A 356 16.95 1.65 -7.12
CA ASN A 356 17.64 2.88 -6.66
C ASN A 356 16.88 4.17 -7.04
N LEU A 357 15.55 4.20 -6.87
CA LEU A 357 14.69 5.33 -7.27
C LEU A 357 14.48 6.39 -6.17
N PHE A 358 15.03 6.19 -4.99
CA PHE A 358 14.92 7.20 -3.93
C PHE A 358 15.85 8.37 -4.20
N PRO A 359 15.36 9.64 -4.14
CA PRO A 359 16.21 10.81 -4.27
C PRO A 359 17.32 10.84 -3.22
N ASP A 360 18.55 11.16 -3.63
CA ASP A 360 19.70 11.26 -2.71
C ASP A 360 19.50 12.31 -1.62
N SER A 361 18.74 13.36 -1.92
CA SER A 361 18.39 14.44 -0.98
C SER A 361 17.60 13.97 0.24
N LEU A 362 17.00 12.77 0.19
CA LEU A 362 16.27 12.19 1.33
C LEU A 362 17.19 11.60 2.41
N LEU A 363 18.49 11.43 2.13
CA LEU A 363 19.39 10.67 3.01
C LEU A 363 19.79 11.42 4.28
N SER A 364 19.57 12.71 4.38
CA SER A 364 19.88 13.50 5.57
C SER A 364 18.64 14.12 6.20
N SER A 365 18.31 13.67 7.41
CA SER A 365 17.24 14.28 8.22
C SER A 365 17.69 15.61 8.86
N THR A 366 18.99 15.82 9.03
CA THR A 366 19.61 17.04 9.57
C THR A 366 20.53 17.62 8.51
N GLN A 367 20.24 18.84 8.06
CA GLN A 367 21.00 19.50 7.01
C GLN A 367 22.23 20.23 7.55
N VAL A 368 22.13 20.76 8.78
CA VAL A 368 23.15 21.60 9.40
C VAL A 368 23.44 21.16 10.83
N MET A 369 24.69 21.03 11.20
CA MET A 369 25.12 20.83 12.59
C MET A 369 26.03 21.95 13.06
N PHE A 370 25.73 22.51 14.22
CA PHE A 370 26.63 23.44 14.93
C PHE A 370 27.54 22.64 15.86
N THR A 371 28.83 23.02 15.90
CA THR A 371 29.78 22.43 16.84
C THR A 371 29.58 23.00 18.25
N ASN A 372 29.99 22.21 19.26
CA ASN A 372 29.96 22.61 20.67
C ASN A 372 31.33 22.33 21.29
N PHE A 373 32.06 23.39 21.63
CA PHE A 373 33.35 23.29 22.33
C PHE A 373 33.23 23.65 23.81
N GLY A 374 32.14 24.36 24.20
CA GLY A 374 31.87 24.79 25.55
C GLY A 374 30.59 25.61 25.65
N LYS A 375 30.28 26.11 26.83
CA LYS A 375 29.04 26.85 27.10
C LYS A 375 28.95 28.17 26.35
N SER A 376 30.06 28.89 26.16
CA SER A 376 30.14 30.17 25.44
C SER A 376 29.92 30.00 23.97
N GLU A 377 30.58 29.03 23.35
CA GLU A 377 30.47 28.72 21.93
C GLU A 377 29.07 28.20 21.57
N ALA A 378 28.53 27.32 22.41
CA ALA A 378 27.17 26.85 22.26
C ALA A 378 26.17 28.02 22.33
N ALA A 379 26.27 28.89 23.34
CA ALA A 379 25.38 30.04 23.50
C ALA A 379 25.46 31.00 22.28
N TYR A 380 26.65 31.22 21.74
CA TYR A 380 26.86 32.03 20.53
C TYR A 380 26.13 31.48 19.31
N CYS A 381 26.13 30.16 19.14
CA CYS A 381 25.47 29.48 18.03
C CYS A 381 23.92 29.49 18.11
N LEU A 382 23.33 29.64 19.33
CA LEU A 382 21.87 29.46 19.52
C LEU A 382 21.02 30.43 18.69
N LYS A 383 21.48 31.67 18.45
CA LYS A 383 20.73 32.65 17.66
C LYS A 383 20.59 32.21 16.21
N ALA A 384 21.69 31.82 15.58
CA ALA A 384 21.71 31.35 14.17
C ALA A 384 20.94 30.02 14.05
N LEU A 385 21.16 29.06 14.97
CA LEU A 385 20.43 27.80 15.02
C LEU A 385 18.90 28.01 15.09
N ARG A 386 18.45 28.91 15.96
CA ARG A 386 17.02 29.23 16.09
C ARG A 386 16.44 29.87 14.83
N GLN A 387 17.22 30.74 14.18
CA GLN A 387 16.81 31.42 12.93
C GLN A 387 16.67 30.42 11.77
N LEU A 388 17.63 29.49 11.61
CA LEU A 388 17.57 28.42 10.61
C LEU A 388 16.31 27.56 10.82
N ARG A 389 16.05 27.11 12.04
CA ARG A 389 14.85 26.31 12.37
C ARG A 389 13.54 27.07 12.08
N LYS A 390 13.47 28.37 12.37
CA LYS A 390 12.29 29.20 12.03
C LYS A 390 12.06 29.32 10.52
N GLN A 391 13.12 29.18 9.72
CA GLN A 391 13.06 29.20 8.26
C GLN A 391 12.90 27.79 7.64
N GLY A 392 12.61 26.77 8.44
CA GLY A 392 12.36 25.40 7.99
C GLY A 392 13.62 24.58 7.72
N VAL A 393 14.81 25.08 8.04
CA VAL A 393 16.08 24.34 7.88
C VAL A 393 16.24 23.39 9.06
N SER A 394 16.43 22.10 8.78
CA SER A 394 16.70 21.08 9.81
C SER A 394 18.13 21.25 10.34
N ALA A 395 18.25 21.74 11.56
CA ALA A 395 19.53 22.07 12.18
C ALA A 395 19.62 21.58 13.63
N GLU A 396 20.79 21.08 14.02
CA GLU A 396 21.09 20.65 15.39
C GLU A 396 22.39 21.28 15.91
N ILE A 397 22.58 21.26 17.20
CA ILE A 397 23.87 21.55 17.84
C ILE A 397 24.37 20.27 18.50
N TYR A 398 25.66 19.97 18.38
CA TYR A 398 26.22 18.80 19.06
C TYR A 398 26.04 18.96 20.58
N PRO A 399 25.42 17.99 21.29
CA PRO A 399 24.88 18.24 22.63
C PRO A 399 25.96 18.47 23.69
N ASP A 400 27.05 17.74 23.63
CA ASP A 400 28.10 17.78 24.64
C ASP A 400 29.36 18.48 24.13
N PRO A 401 30.12 19.21 24.98
CA PRO A 401 31.42 19.71 24.59
C PRO A 401 32.36 18.59 24.15
N ALA A 402 32.91 18.65 22.95
CA ALA A 402 33.76 17.60 22.41
C ALA A 402 34.83 18.15 21.45
N LYS A 403 35.90 17.36 21.23
CA LYS A 403 36.93 17.69 20.24
C LYS A 403 36.33 17.71 18.84
N MET A 404 36.81 18.61 17.98
CA MET A 404 36.38 18.81 16.57
C MET A 404 36.24 17.45 15.82
N LYS A 405 37.26 16.61 15.88
CA LYS A 405 37.27 15.31 15.18
C LYS A 405 36.04 14.46 15.50
N LYS A 406 35.65 14.36 16.81
CA LYS A 406 34.50 13.57 17.23
C LYS A 406 33.19 14.11 16.64
N GLN A 407 33.06 15.42 16.57
CA GLN A 407 31.88 16.10 16.04
C GLN A 407 31.79 15.96 14.52
N LEU A 408 32.89 16.10 13.80
CA LEU A 408 32.95 15.87 12.35
C LEU A 408 32.68 14.40 11.99
N ASP A 409 33.23 13.44 12.76
CA ASP A 409 32.94 12.02 12.57
C ASP A 409 31.45 11.71 12.76
N TYR A 410 30.81 12.37 13.73
CA TYR A 410 29.36 12.28 13.93
C TYR A 410 28.58 12.85 12.75
N ALA A 411 28.94 14.06 12.29
CA ALA A 411 28.33 14.70 11.13
C ALA A 411 28.43 13.81 9.86
N ASN A 412 29.60 13.25 9.61
CA ASN A 412 29.82 12.32 8.49
C ASN A 412 28.94 11.08 8.56
N ARG A 413 28.88 10.42 9.74
CA ARG A 413 28.03 9.23 9.92
C ARG A 413 26.54 9.53 9.75
N ARG A 414 26.13 10.77 10.10
CA ARG A 414 24.77 11.26 9.94
C ARG A 414 24.49 11.84 8.55
N ARG A 415 25.50 11.90 7.68
CA ARG A 415 25.44 12.52 6.34
C ARG A 415 24.94 13.96 6.39
N ILE A 416 25.35 14.71 7.42
CA ILE A 416 25.02 16.12 7.56
C ILE A 416 25.84 16.92 6.56
N LYS A 417 25.19 17.70 5.70
CA LYS A 417 25.84 18.41 4.59
C LYS A 417 26.72 19.57 5.06
N LEU A 418 26.24 20.36 6.01
CA LEU A 418 26.96 21.53 6.49
C LEU A 418 27.26 21.45 7.99
N VAL A 419 28.48 21.78 8.38
CA VAL A 419 28.88 21.90 9.78
C VAL A 419 29.31 23.33 10.04
N VAL A 420 28.65 23.98 11.02
CA VAL A 420 28.95 25.35 11.47
C VAL A 420 29.84 25.26 12.68
N ILE A 421 30.99 25.93 12.59
CA ILE A 421 32.02 25.90 13.60
C ILE A 421 32.12 27.32 14.23
N ALA A 422 32.07 27.34 15.55
CA ALA A 422 32.31 28.54 16.34
C ALA A 422 33.36 28.24 17.42
N GLY A 423 34.53 28.74 17.25
CA GLY A 423 35.59 28.75 18.26
C GLY A 423 35.80 30.17 18.84
N GLU A 424 36.77 30.34 19.73
CA GLU A 424 37.06 31.63 20.33
C GLU A 424 37.41 32.72 19.29
N SER A 425 38.13 32.35 18.24
CA SER A 425 38.52 33.28 17.15
C SER A 425 37.29 33.76 16.37
N GLU A 426 36.36 32.86 16.01
CA GLU A 426 35.16 33.21 15.30
C GLU A 426 34.26 34.11 16.15
N MET A 427 34.11 33.80 17.47
CA MET A 427 33.33 34.65 18.38
C MET A 427 33.89 36.05 18.53
N GLN A 428 35.22 36.19 18.67
CA GLN A 428 35.89 37.51 18.78
C GLN A 428 35.69 38.39 17.54
N GLN A 429 35.58 37.74 16.36
CA GLN A 429 35.42 38.44 15.07
C GLN A 429 33.94 38.53 14.64
N ASN A 430 33.00 38.09 15.47
CA ASN A 430 31.57 37.98 15.16
C ASN A 430 31.30 37.23 13.86
N GLN A 431 31.96 36.09 13.69
CA GLN A 431 31.90 35.22 12.50
C GLN A 431 31.57 33.77 12.86
N LEU A 432 31.26 32.98 11.85
CA LEU A 432 31.04 31.52 11.92
C LEU A 432 31.73 30.88 10.71
N SER A 433 32.42 29.77 10.92
CA SER A 433 33.00 29.01 9.83
C SER A 433 32.02 27.90 9.42
N VAL A 434 31.66 27.86 8.14
CA VAL A 434 30.73 26.84 7.57
C VAL A 434 31.53 25.89 6.69
N LYS A 435 31.54 24.63 7.07
CA LYS A 435 32.22 23.56 6.33
C LYS A 435 31.22 22.68 5.60
N ASN A 436 31.40 22.53 4.30
CA ASN A 436 30.70 21.55 3.48
C ASN A 436 31.37 20.17 3.68
N MET A 437 30.61 19.18 4.14
CA MET A 437 31.13 17.85 4.46
C MET A 437 31.32 16.96 3.23
N GLU A 438 30.70 17.31 2.11
CA GLU A 438 30.82 16.57 0.84
C GLU A 438 32.04 17.04 0.04
N THR A 439 32.19 18.38 -0.13
CA THR A 439 33.30 18.95 -0.90
C THR A 439 34.56 19.19 -0.06
N GLY A 440 34.42 19.30 1.27
CA GLY A 440 35.50 19.68 2.19
C GLY A 440 35.78 21.18 2.24
N GLU A 441 35.14 22.01 1.41
CA GLU A 441 35.29 23.45 1.38
C GLU A 441 34.81 24.09 2.69
N GLN A 442 35.47 25.17 3.10
CA GLN A 442 35.13 25.92 4.29
C GLN A 442 35.12 27.42 3.99
N ALA A 443 34.08 28.11 4.39
CA ALA A 443 33.91 29.55 4.28
C ALA A 443 33.72 30.17 5.66
N THR A 444 34.28 31.36 5.88
CA THR A 444 34.06 32.14 7.10
C THR A 444 33.07 33.26 6.80
N ILE A 445 31.96 33.29 7.51
CA ILE A 445 30.79 34.12 7.22
C ILE A 445 30.48 34.97 8.46
N SER A 446 30.02 36.19 8.31
CA SER A 446 29.55 37.01 9.43
C SER A 446 28.39 36.32 10.16
N ALA A 447 28.27 36.49 11.46
CA ALA A 447 27.18 35.92 12.23
C ALA A 447 25.79 36.41 11.78
N GLU A 448 25.70 37.54 11.08
CA GLU A 448 24.48 38.11 10.53
C GLU A 448 24.07 37.42 9.22
N ASP A 449 25.04 37.07 8.37
CA ASP A 449 24.81 36.52 7.03
C ASP A 449 24.79 35.01 6.97
N VAL A 450 25.23 34.31 8.03
CA VAL A 450 25.39 32.85 8.06
C VAL A 450 24.09 32.09 7.72
N VAL A 451 22.94 32.61 8.13
CA VAL A 451 21.63 31.98 7.86
C VAL A 451 21.31 32.06 6.35
N SER A 452 21.56 33.18 5.72
CA SER A 452 21.37 33.37 4.27
C SER A 452 22.33 32.47 3.48
N TYR A 453 23.62 32.50 3.85
CA TYR A 453 24.64 31.64 3.25
C TYR A 453 24.29 30.14 3.33
N ILE A 454 23.86 29.67 4.50
CA ILE A 454 23.48 28.28 4.69
C ILE A 454 22.31 27.90 3.78
N LYS A 455 21.30 28.76 3.64
CA LYS A 455 20.14 28.49 2.77
C LYS A 455 20.49 28.38 1.28
N GLU A 456 21.48 29.09 0.84
CA GLU A 456 21.96 29.05 -0.55
C GLU A 456 22.80 27.79 -0.84
N ASN A 457 23.30 27.11 0.22
CA ASN A 457 24.24 25.97 0.10
C ASN A 457 23.71 24.64 0.61
N ILE A 458 22.44 24.57 1.05
CA ILE A 458 21.77 23.30 1.43
C ILE A 458 21.07 22.60 0.29
#